data_ccb047a973139e3023c708dd84ab63aa
#
_entry.id   ccb047a973139e3023c708dd84ab63aa
#
_cell.length_a   1.000
_cell.length_b   1.000
_cell.length_c   1.000
_cell.angle_alpha   90.00
_cell.angle_beta   90.00
_cell.angle_gamma   90.00
#
_symmetry.space_group_name_H-M   'P 1'
#
loop_
_entity.id
_entity.type
_entity.pdbx_description
1 polymer ?
#
loop_
_entity_poly.entity_id
_entity_poly.type
_entity_poly.pdbx_seq_one_letter_code
_entity_poly.pdbx_strand_id
1 'polypeptide(L)'
;MIALDILSDGFFAAIAGIGFGAISDPPLRAFKMIAILAAAGHACRYCLMTFLGVDIATASLFGALVIGFGSLWLGRKVYCPMTVLYIPALLPMIPGKFAYNMVFSLIMSLQTMNEPERLGKYMETFFSNGPVSYTHLRAHETKANL
;
A
#
# COMPACT_ATOMS: atom_id res chain seq x y z
N MET A 1 11.78 -5.72 20.19
CA MET A 1 11.91 -5.98 18.77
C MET A 1 10.72 -5.40 18.02
N ILE A 2 9.48 -5.84 18.25
CA ILE A 2 8.28 -5.33 17.51
C ILE A 2 8.12 -3.80 17.53
N ALA A 3 8.36 -3.13 18.66
CA ALA A 3 8.26 -1.67 18.75
C ALA A 3 9.31 -0.95 17.88
N LEU A 4 10.50 -1.53 17.76
CA LEU A 4 11.57 -1.00 16.92
C LEU A 4 11.23 -1.18 15.43
N ASP A 5 10.60 -2.30 15.08
CA ASP A 5 10.18 -2.59 13.71
C ASP A 5 9.06 -1.64 13.27
N ILE A 6 8.08 -1.37 14.14
CA ILE A 6 7.02 -0.36 13.89
C ILE A 6 7.62 1.03 13.69
N LEU A 7 8.58 1.40 14.55
CA LEU A 7 9.22 2.71 14.46
C LEU A 7 10.05 2.86 13.18
N SER A 8 10.79 1.81 12.79
CA SER A 8 11.59 1.82 11.57
C SER A 8 10.70 1.87 10.32
N ASP A 9 9.62 1.08 10.26
CA ASP A 9 8.67 1.08 9.14
C ASP A 9 8.01 2.46 8.99
N GLY A 10 7.55 3.05 10.10
CA GLY A 10 6.99 4.41 10.13
C GLY A 10 8.00 5.48 9.71
N PHE A 11 9.26 5.36 10.13
CA PHE A 11 10.32 6.29 9.77
C PHE A 11 10.64 6.27 8.28
N PHE A 12 10.81 5.07 7.70
CA PHE A 12 11.04 4.94 6.26
C PHE A 12 9.84 5.39 5.44
N ALA A 13 8.62 5.10 5.91
CA ALA A 13 7.40 5.60 5.27
C ALA A 13 7.32 7.14 5.30
N ALA A 14 7.74 7.77 6.40
CA ALA A 14 7.78 9.22 6.50
C ALA A 14 8.75 9.83 5.49
N ILE A 15 9.96 9.26 5.36
CA ILE A 15 10.97 9.72 4.38
C ILE A 15 10.43 9.55 2.95
N ALA A 16 9.84 8.39 2.64
CA ALA A 16 9.25 8.14 1.32
C ALA A 16 8.11 9.10 1.03
N GLY A 17 7.22 9.35 2.00
CA GLY A 17 6.13 10.32 1.88
C GLY A 17 6.63 11.74 1.62
N ILE A 18 7.71 12.16 2.28
CA ILE A 18 8.36 13.46 2.01
C ILE A 18 8.90 13.49 0.57
N GLY A 19 9.57 12.42 0.13
CA GLY A 19 10.11 12.32 -1.23
C GLY A 19 9.02 12.43 -2.30
N PHE A 20 7.92 11.71 -2.14
CA PHE A 20 6.76 11.82 -3.03
C PHE A 20 6.07 13.19 -2.94
N GLY A 21 6.03 13.77 -1.74
CA GLY A 21 5.51 15.11 -1.52
C GLY A 21 6.29 16.16 -2.29
N ALA A 22 7.62 16.04 -2.35
CA ALA A 22 8.48 16.98 -3.05
C ALA A 22 8.17 17.13 -4.55
N ILE A 23 7.62 16.08 -5.19
CA ILE A 23 7.21 16.11 -6.59
C ILE A 23 6.06 17.10 -6.84
N SER A 24 5.20 17.30 -5.83
CA SER A 24 4.01 18.16 -5.90
C SER A 24 4.29 19.61 -5.46
N ASP A 25 5.53 19.95 -5.14
CA ASP A 25 5.98 21.26 -4.65
C ASP A 25 5.04 21.89 -3.59
N PRO A 26 4.76 21.18 -2.49
CA PRO A 26 3.86 21.65 -1.46
C PRO A 26 4.53 22.71 -0.59
N PRO A 27 3.75 23.54 0.13
CA PRO A 27 4.32 24.48 1.09
C PRO A 27 5.09 23.73 2.19
N LEU A 28 6.21 24.28 2.66
CA LEU A 28 7.12 23.65 3.63
C LEU A 28 6.40 23.11 4.89
N ARG A 29 5.28 23.74 5.28
CA ARG A 29 4.44 23.28 6.39
C ARG A 29 3.79 21.91 6.14
N ALA A 30 3.51 21.59 4.87
CA ALA A 30 2.85 20.34 4.50
C ALA A 30 3.76 19.12 4.66
N PHE A 31 5.09 19.26 4.47
CA PHE A 31 6.04 18.15 4.59
C PHE A 31 5.98 17.45 5.96
N LYS A 32 5.90 18.22 7.04
CA LYS A 32 5.77 17.65 8.39
C LYS A 32 4.49 16.83 8.55
N MET A 33 3.38 17.32 7.96
CA MET A 33 2.10 16.64 8.03
C MET A 33 2.06 15.39 7.17
N ILE A 34 2.64 15.44 5.97
CA ILE A 34 2.81 14.27 5.09
C ILE A 34 3.60 13.18 5.82
N ALA A 35 4.73 13.54 6.45
CA ALA A 35 5.56 12.60 7.20
C ALA A 35 4.78 11.93 8.35
N ILE A 36 4.05 12.71 9.14
CA ILE A 36 3.23 12.21 10.25
C ILE A 36 2.12 11.27 9.74
N LEU A 37 1.43 11.66 8.67
CA LEU A 37 0.36 10.84 8.07
C LEU A 37 0.90 9.53 7.50
N ALA A 38 2.00 9.57 6.78
CA ALA A 38 2.64 8.38 6.23
C ALA A 38 3.09 7.44 7.36
N ALA A 39 3.76 7.96 8.39
CA ALA A 39 4.18 7.17 9.54
C ALA A 39 2.98 6.54 10.28
N ALA A 40 1.93 7.32 10.54
CA ALA A 40 0.73 6.84 11.24
C ALA A 40 -0.01 5.75 10.45
N GLY A 41 -0.17 5.93 9.13
CA GLY A 41 -0.81 4.93 8.27
C GLY A 41 -0.02 3.63 8.20
N HIS A 42 1.30 3.71 8.05
CA HIS A 42 2.18 2.54 8.05
C HIS A 42 2.20 1.83 9.41
N ALA A 43 2.33 2.57 10.51
CA ALA A 43 2.28 1.99 11.85
C ALA A 43 0.94 1.28 12.10
N CYS A 44 -0.18 1.87 11.68
CA CYS A 44 -1.50 1.25 11.78
C CYS A 44 -1.56 -0.06 10.98
N ARG A 45 -1.12 -0.05 9.72
CA ARG A 45 -1.06 -1.24 8.87
C ARG A 45 -0.20 -2.34 9.49
N TYR A 46 1.00 -1.99 9.95
CA TYR A 46 1.92 -2.94 10.57
C TYR A 46 1.32 -3.56 11.85
N CYS A 47 0.69 -2.75 12.69
CA CYS A 47 0.01 -3.24 13.89
C CYS A 47 -1.11 -4.23 13.55
N LEU A 48 -1.95 -3.91 12.56
CA LEU A 48 -3.05 -4.80 12.14
C LEU A 48 -2.53 -6.13 11.61
N MET A 49 -1.46 -6.12 10.81
CA MET A 49 -0.85 -7.33 10.29
C MET A 49 -0.20 -8.18 11.39
N THR A 50 0.51 -7.54 12.33
CA THR A 50 1.31 -8.23 13.35
C THR A 50 0.47 -8.74 14.52
N PHE A 51 -0.47 -7.93 15.01
CA PHE A 51 -1.26 -8.29 16.21
C PHE A 51 -2.58 -9.00 15.90
N LEU A 52 -3.23 -8.63 14.79
CA LEU A 52 -4.52 -9.22 14.41
C LEU A 52 -4.39 -10.28 13.30
N GLY A 53 -3.21 -10.47 12.71
CA GLY A 53 -3.01 -11.40 11.60
C GLY A 53 -3.85 -11.05 10.37
N VAL A 54 -4.23 -9.78 10.23
CA VAL A 54 -5.08 -9.31 9.13
C VAL A 54 -4.27 -9.27 7.83
N ASP A 55 -4.94 -9.60 6.73
CA ASP A 55 -4.41 -9.58 5.37
C ASP A 55 -3.86 -8.19 4.99
N ILE A 56 -2.81 -8.14 4.19
CA ILE A 56 -2.16 -6.90 3.75
C ILE A 56 -3.13 -5.93 3.05
N ALA A 57 -4.10 -6.44 2.29
CA ALA A 57 -5.10 -5.62 1.60
C ALA A 57 -6.03 -4.93 2.59
N THR A 58 -6.58 -5.69 3.55
CA THR A 58 -7.46 -5.17 4.60
C THR A 58 -6.72 -4.23 5.54
N ALA A 59 -5.49 -4.58 5.95
CA ALA A 59 -4.65 -3.72 6.78
C ALA A 59 -4.30 -2.40 6.07
N SER A 60 -4.04 -2.45 4.75
CA SER A 60 -3.78 -1.25 3.95
C SER A 60 -5.01 -0.37 3.80
N LEU A 61 -6.22 -0.95 3.72
CA LEU A 61 -7.46 -0.21 3.71
C LEU A 61 -7.63 0.62 5.00
N PHE A 62 -7.43 0.00 6.16
CA PHE A 62 -7.50 0.72 7.44
C PHE A 62 -6.42 1.79 7.56
N GLY A 63 -5.18 1.50 7.13
CA GLY A 63 -4.12 2.50 7.08
C GLY A 63 -4.47 3.67 6.16
N ALA A 64 -5.06 3.42 4.99
CA ALA A 64 -5.53 4.45 4.07
C ALA A 64 -6.66 5.29 4.68
N LEU A 65 -7.58 4.69 5.45
CA LEU A 65 -8.61 5.42 6.20
C LEU A 65 -7.99 6.35 7.25
N VAL A 66 -6.99 5.89 7.99
CA VAL A 66 -6.26 6.72 8.97
C VAL A 66 -5.60 7.92 8.27
N ILE A 67 -4.94 7.71 7.13
CA ILE A 67 -4.35 8.79 6.34
C ILE A 67 -5.44 9.74 5.83
N GLY A 68 -6.54 9.22 5.28
CA GLY A 68 -7.65 10.01 4.73
C GLY A 68 -8.29 10.91 5.79
N PHE A 69 -8.73 10.35 6.91
CA PHE A 69 -9.32 11.14 8.00
C PHE A 69 -8.31 12.09 8.64
N GLY A 70 -7.07 11.62 8.84
CA GLY A 70 -5.98 12.45 9.33
C GLY A 70 -5.71 13.67 8.44
N SER A 71 -5.75 13.48 7.11
CA SER A 71 -5.53 14.56 6.14
C SER A 71 -6.63 15.61 6.16
N LEU A 72 -7.89 15.21 6.41
CA LEU A 72 -9.01 16.14 6.59
C LEU A 72 -8.80 17.05 7.79
N TRP A 73 -8.32 16.49 8.89
CA TRP A 73 -8.10 17.23 10.12
C TRP A 73 -6.85 18.11 10.06
N LEU A 74 -5.71 17.55 9.59
CA LEU A 74 -4.45 18.26 9.47
C LEU A 74 -4.48 19.30 8.34
N GLY A 75 -5.17 19.04 7.24
CA GLY A 75 -5.32 19.97 6.12
C GLY A 75 -5.96 21.30 6.57
N ARG A 76 -6.96 21.21 7.44
CA ARG A 76 -7.59 22.41 8.05
C ARG A 76 -6.63 23.20 8.90
N LYS A 77 -5.76 22.53 9.67
CA LYS A 77 -4.77 23.20 10.55
C LYS A 77 -3.66 23.91 9.77
N VAL A 78 -3.28 23.37 8.61
CA VAL A 78 -2.15 23.89 7.81
C VAL A 78 -2.60 24.77 6.66
N TYR A 79 -3.93 24.96 6.50
CA TYR A 79 -4.52 25.69 5.38
C TYR A 79 -4.01 25.18 4.02
N CYS A 80 -3.94 23.84 3.89
CA CYS A 80 -3.49 23.18 2.68
C CYS A 80 -4.58 22.23 2.19
N PRO A 81 -4.79 22.11 0.85
CA PRO A 81 -5.71 21.13 0.31
C PRO A 81 -5.36 19.73 0.82
N MET A 82 -6.35 18.96 1.24
CA MET A 82 -6.14 17.60 1.78
C MET A 82 -5.44 16.68 0.76
N THR A 83 -5.68 16.90 -0.54
CA THR A 83 -5.07 16.13 -1.62
C THR A 83 -3.55 16.19 -1.61
N VAL A 84 -2.99 17.34 -1.28
CA VAL A 84 -1.54 17.56 -1.17
C VAL A 84 -0.94 16.78 0.00
N LEU A 85 -1.73 16.44 1.00
CA LEU A 85 -1.29 15.69 2.18
C LEU A 85 -1.46 14.18 2.02
N TYR A 86 -2.66 13.73 1.58
CA TYR A 86 -2.94 12.30 1.59
C TYR A 86 -2.31 11.56 0.41
N ILE A 87 -2.21 12.16 -0.79
CA ILE A 87 -1.63 11.48 -1.95
C ILE A 87 -0.20 11.04 -1.69
N PRO A 88 0.74 11.93 -1.28
CA PRO A 88 2.11 11.51 -0.98
C PRO A 88 2.21 10.54 0.21
N ALA A 89 1.32 10.67 1.20
CA ALA A 89 1.32 9.79 2.35
C ALA A 89 0.81 8.37 2.02
N LEU A 90 -0.06 8.22 1.01
CA LEU A 90 -0.56 6.93 0.54
C LEU A 90 0.40 6.20 -0.38
N LEU A 91 1.21 6.91 -1.17
CA LEU A 91 2.10 6.31 -2.16
C LEU A 91 3.07 5.26 -1.56
N PRO A 92 3.70 5.47 -0.41
CA PRO A 92 4.54 4.45 0.21
C PRO A 92 3.76 3.19 0.61
N MET A 93 2.43 3.29 0.75
CA MET A 93 1.57 2.19 1.15
C MET A 93 1.25 1.23 0.01
N ILE A 94 1.47 1.64 -1.24
CA ILE A 94 1.30 0.78 -2.40
C ILE A 94 2.34 -0.34 -2.30
N PRO A 95 1.91 -1.63 -2.25
CA PRO A 95 2.84 -2.74 -2.16
C PRO A 95 3.55 -2.94 -3.51
N GLY A 96 4.64 -2.21 -3.71
CA GLY A 96 5.38 -2.14 -4.97
C GLY A 96 5.76 -3.51 -5.55
N LYS A 97 6.04 -4.50 -4.69
CA LYS A 97 6.33 -5.88 -5.10
C LYS A 97 5.15 -6.51 -5.86
N PHE A 98 3.94 -6.31 -5.39
CA PHE A 98 2.73 -6.86 -6.05
C PHE A 98 2.43 -6.13 -7.35
N ALA A 99 2.56 -4.80 -7.36
CA ALA A 99 2.41 -4.00 -8.57
C ALA A 99 3.44 -4.39 -9.64
N TYR A 100 4.71 -4.54 -9.24
CA TYR A 100 5.78 -5.01 -10.12
C TYR A 100 5.47 -6.40 -10.69
N ASN A 101 5.14 -7.37 -9.84
CA ASN A 101 4.84 -8.73 -10.27
C ASN A 101 3.64 -8.78 -11.22
N MET A 102 2.61 -7.96 -10.96
CA MET A 102 1.44 -7.86 -11.82
C MET A 102 1.80 -7.34 -13.21
N VAL A 103 2.54 -6.21 -13.30
CA VAL A 103 2.97 -5.65 -14.58
C VAL A 103 3.93 -6.60 -15.30
N PHE A 104 4.89 -7.18 -14.59
CA PHE A 104 5.83 -8.15 -15.16
C PHE A 104 5.11 -9.37 -15.72
N SER A 105 4.18 -9.95 -14.97
CA SER A 105 3.40 -11.11 -15.42
C SER A 105 2.53 -10.80 -16.62
N LEU A 106 1.97 -9.59 -16.70
CA LEU A 106 1.21 -9.14 -17.87
C LEU A 106 2.10 -9.06 -19.11
N ILE A 107 3.27 -8.42 -19.00
CA ILE A 107 4.22 -8.32 -20.12
C ILE A 107 4.67 -9.71 -20.58
N MET A 108 5.02 -10.59 -19.65
CA MET A 108 5.44 -11.96 -19.96
C MET A 108 4.30 -12.78 -20.58
N SER A 109 3.05 -12.59 -20.15
CA SER A 109 1.89 -13.22 -20.76
C SER A 109 1.73 -12.82 -22.23
N LEU A 110 1.95 -11.54 -22.55
CA LEU A 110 1.89 -11.06 -23.93
C LEU A 110 3.03 -11.58 -24.79
N GLN A 111 4.21 -11.79 -24.22
CA GLN A 111 5.36 -12.34 -24.94
C GLN A 111 5.27 -13.86 -25.16
N THR A 112 4.57 -14.57 -24.27
CA THR A 112 4.47 -16.04 -24.29
C THR A 112 3.11 -16.54 -24.81
N MET A 113 2.38 -15.74 -25.59
CA MET A 113 1.07 -16.12 -26.15
C MET A 113 1.09 -17.44 -26.95
N ASN A 114 2.23 -17.79 -27.55
CA ASN A 114 2.39 -19.01 -28.33
C ASN A 114 2.77 -20.25 -27.49
N GLU A 115 2.98 -20.09 -26.18
CA GLU A 115 3.36 -21.16 -25.26
C GLU A 115 2.29 -21.30 -24.16
N PRO A 116 1.25 -22.14 -24.34
CA PRO A 116 0.08 -22.17 -23.47
C PRO A 116 0.39 -22.49 -22.01
N GLU A 117 1.43 -23.31 -21.76
CA GLU A 117 1.84 -23.70 -20.42
C GLU A 117 2.47 -22.53 -19.63
N ARG A 118 3.30 -21.73 -20.28
CA ARG A 118 3.91 -20.54 -19.70
C ARG A 118 2.90 -19.39 -19.57
N LEU A 119 2.05 -19.23 -20.57
CA LEU A 119 0.96 -18.25 -20.54
C LEU A 119 0.05 -18.47 -19.32
N GLY A 120 -0.36 -19.73 -19.08
CA GLY A 120 -1.18 -20.07 -17.92
C GLY A 120 -0.55 -19.64 -16.59
N LYS A 121 0.76 -19.93 -16.41
CA LYS A 121 1.50 -19.58 -15.20
C LYS A 121 1.61 -18.06 -14.98
N TYR A 122 1.89 -17.30 -16.04
CA TYR A 122 1.97 -15.84 -15.94
C TYR A 122 0.60 -15.20 -15.71
N MET A 123 -0.45 -15.71 -16.33
CA MET A 123 -1.82 -15.26 -16.08
C MET A 123 -2.25 -15.56 -14.65
N GLU A 124 -1.95 -16.72 -14.11
CA GLU A 124 -2.20 -17.04 -12.69
C GLU A 124 -1.46 -16.07 -11.76
N THR A 125 -0.18 -15.80 -12.03
CA THR A 125 0.61 -14.83 -11.28
C THR A 125 0.04 -13.42 -11.38
N PHE A 126 -0.42 -13.01 -12.55
CA PHE A 126 -1.08 -11.72 -12.76
C PHE A 126 -2.34 -11.58 -11.90
N PHE A 127 -3.24 -12.57 -11.96
CA PHE A 127 -4.47 -12.56 -11.18
C PHE A 127 -4.23 -12.75 -9.68
N SER A 128 -3.22 -13.50 -9.26
CA SER A 128 -2.89 -13.69 -7.85
C SER A 128 -2.28 -12.46 -7.20
N ASN A 129 -1.62 -11.60 -7.95
CA ASN A 129 -1.07 -10.34 -7.47
C ASN A 129 -2.05 -9.15 -7.63
N GLY A 130 -3.16 -9.34 -8.35
CA GLY A 130 -4.21 -8.32 -8.50
C GLY A 130 -5.13 -8.25 -7.27
N PRO A 131 -5.66 -7.07 -6.96
CA PRO A 131 -6.49 -6.88 -5.75
C PRO A 131 -7.79 -7.70 -5.73
N VAL A 132 -8.24 -8.20 -6.87
CA VAL A 132 -9.49 -8.99 -6.98
C VAL A 132 -9.28 -10.47 -6.65
N SER A 133 -8.06 -10.99 -6.82
CA SER A 133 -7.76 -12.42 -6.64
C SER A 133 -7.54 -12.80 -5.18
N TYR A 134 -7.07 -11.87 -4.35
CA TYR A 134 -6.72 -12.15 -2.96
C TYR A 134 -7.93 -12.54 -2.11
N THR A 135 -9.08 -11.95 -2.37
CA THR A 135 -10.33 -12.26 -1.65
C THR A 135 -10.98 -13.54 -2.17
N HIS A 136 -10.84 -13.86 -3.46
CA HIS A 136 -11.52 -15.01 -4.07
C HIS A 136 -10.77 -16.33 -3.85
N LEU A 137 -9.44 -16.34 -3.94
CA LEU A 137 -8.62 -17.54 -3.72
C LEU A 137 -8.62 -17.98 -2.26
N ARG A 138 -8.57 -17.05 -1.31
CA ARG A 138 -8.62 -17.38 0.11
C ARG A 138 -9.97 -17.92 0.55
N ALA A 139 -11.06 -17.45 -0.05
CA ALA A 139 -12.40 -18.04 0.17
C ALA A 139 -12.49 -19.48 -0.35
N HIS A 140 -11.73 -19.82 -1.39
CA HIS A 140 -11.69 -21.17 -1.96
C HIS A 140 -10.81 -22.13 -1.13
N GLU A 141 -9.66 -21.66 -0.61
CA GLU A 141 -8.79 -22.47 0.26
C GLU A 141 -9.46 -22.79 1.60
N THR A 142 -10.24 -21.86 2.16
CA THR A 142 -10.98 -22.09 3.41
C THR A 142 -12.10 -23.12 3.24
N LYS A 143 -12.69 -23.24 2.04
CA LYS A 143 -13.70 -24.26 1.73
C LYS A 143 -13.12 -25.64 1.41
N ALA A 144 -11.88 -25.72 0.96
CA ALA A 144 -11.21 -26.98 0.65
C ALA A 144 -10.60 -27.67 1.89
N ASN A 145 -10.43 -26.93 3.00
CA ASN A 145 -9.88 -27.42 4.27
C ASN A 145 -10.95 -27.66 5.36
N LEU A 146 -12.23 -27.63 5.01
CA LEU A 146 -13.38 -28.05 5.83
C LEU A 146 -13.97 -29.35 5.26
#